data_90ce5ccf453371fcbf48b683087089b1
#
_entry.id   90ce5ccf453371fcbf48b683087089b1
#
_cell.length_a   1.000
_cell.length_b   1.000
_cell.length_c   1.000
_cell.angle_alpha   90.00
_cell.angle_beta   90.00
_cell.angle_gamma   90.00
#
_symmetry.space_group_name_H-M   'P 1'
#
loop_
_entity.id
_entity.type
_entity.pdbx_description
1 polymer ?
#
loop_
_entity_poly.entity_id
_entity_poly.type
_entity_poly.pdbx_seq_one_letter_code
_entity_poly.pdbx_strand_id
1 'polypeptide(L)'
;MASVSATIQVHLLVSGLVDFDQELSKLAKKLTLNETQLQRTVALTQKPDWSKTPEDVRASTNQRLDDLEAEKAALLKAQANFESLRSSS
;
A
#
# COMPACT_ATOMS: atom_id res chain seq x y z
N MET A 1 -16.34 -22.61 18.70
CA MET A 1 -15.69 -22.00 17.54
C MET A 1 -15.51 -22.91 16.36
N ALA A 2 -16.38 -23.85 16.23
CA ALA A 2 -16.35 -24.75 15.08
C ALA A 2 -16.46 -23.97 13.78
N SER A 3 -17.24 -22.90 13.78
CA SER A 3 -17.41 -22.08 12.60
C SER A 3 -16.09 -21.44 12.14
N VAL A 4 -15.25 -21.08 13.08
CA VAL A 4 -13.95 -20.48 12.75
C VAL A 4 -13.05 -21.55 12.13
N SER A 5 -13.06 -22.74 12.69
CA SER A 5 -12.26 -23.84 12.15
C SER A 5 -12.72 -24.21 10.74
N ALA A 6 -14.03 -24.23 10.53
CA ALA A 6 -14.57 -24.52 9.22
C ALA A 6 -14.15 -23.45 8.20
N THR A 7 -14.14 -22.20 8.62
CA THR A 7 -13.71 -21.11 7.76
C THR A 7 -12.25 -21.26 7.37
N ILE A 8 -11.40 -21.65 8.33
CA ILE A 8 -9.99 -21.87 8.06
C ILE A 8 -9.80 -23.02 7.08
N GLN A 9 -10.55 -24.08 7.24
CA GLN A 9 -10.48 -25.21 6.33
C GLN A 9 -10.87 -24.82 4.91
N VAL A 10 -11.93 -24.05 4.77
CA VAL A 10 -12.35 -23.56 3.46
C VAL A 10 -11.25 -22.74 2.84
N HIS A 11 -10.62 -21.89 3.63
CA HIS A 11 -9.52 -21.09 3.15
C HIS A 11 -8.37 -21.94 2.65
N LEU A 12 -8.04 -22.99 3.37
CA LEU A 12 -6.98 -23.90 2.96
C LEU A 12 -7.32 -24.63 1.67
N LEU A 13 -8.58 -25.02 1.51
CA LEU A 13 -9.01 -25.71 0.31
C LEU A 13 -8.89 -24.82 -0.92
N VAL A 14 -9.10 -23.54 -0.77
CA VAL A 14 -9.01 -22.61 -1.90
C VAL A 14 -7.63 -21.97 -2.01
N SER A 15 -6.68 -22.40 -1.20
CA SER A 15 -5.34 -21.82 -1.22
C SER A 15 -4.66 -22.00 -2.59
N GLY A 16 -5.00 -23.08 -3.29
CA GLY A 16 -4.49 -23.29 -4.64
C GLY A 16 -5.23 -22.48 -5.69
N LEU A 17 -6.34 -21.84 -5.30
CA LEU A 17 -7.17 -21.06 -6.17
C LEU A 17 -7.21 -19.62 -5.66
N VAL A 18 -6.05 -19.07 -5.32
CA VAL A 18 -5.96 -17.71 -4.79
C VAL A 18 -6.61 -16.75 -5.77
N ASP A 19 -7.46 -15.87 -5.22
CA ASP A 19 -8.11 -14.84 -6.02
C ASP A 19 -7.16 -13.67 -6.20
N PHE A 20 -6.34 -13.73 -7.23
CA PHE A 20 -5.36 -12.69 -7.53
C PHE A 20 -6.05 -11.36 -7.85
N ASP A 21 -7.23 -11.42 -8.46
CA ASP A 21 -7.99 -10.21 -8.76
C ASP A 21 -8.37 -9.47 -7.48
N GLN A 22 -8.80 -10.20 -6.47
CA GLN A 22 -9.16 -9.61 -5.18
C GLN A 22 -7.94 -9.02 -4.49
N GLU A 23 -6.82 -9.73 -4.52
CA GLU A 23 -5.57 -9.24 -3.94
C GLU A 23 -5.09 -7.99 -4.67
N LEU A 24 -5.14 -8.01 -6.00
CA LEU A 24 -4.77 -6.86 -6.79
C LEU A 24 -5.68 -5.66 -6.51
N SER A 25 -6.97 -5.90 -6.32
CA SER A 25 -7.91 -4.85 -5.97
C SER A 25 -7.57 -4.21 -4.63
N LYS A 26 -7.20 -5.02 -3.65
CA LYS A 26 -6.76 -4.52 -2.33
C LYS A 26 -5.50 -3.66 -2.47
N LEU A 27 -4.54 -4.15 -3.25
CA LEU A 27 -3.31 -3.40 -3.50
C LEU A 27 -3.59 -2.08 -4.20
N ALA A 28 -4.48 -2.09 -5.17
CA ALA A 28 -4.86 -0.88 -5.89
C ALA A 28 -5.45 0.18 -4.94
N LYS A 29 -6.29 -0.25 -4.00
CA LYS A 29 -6.86 0.66 -3.01
C LYS A 29 -5.78 1.23 -2.12
N LYS A 30 -4.84 0.40 -1.67
CA LYS A 30 -3.72 0.86 -0.85
C LYS A 30 -2.86 1.84 -1.62
N LEU A 31 -2.60 1.56 -2.90
CA LEU A 31 -1.84 2.46 -3.75
C LEU A 31 -2.53 3.82 -3.90
N THR A 32 -3.84 3.82 -4.11
CA THR A 32 -4.60 5.06 -4.23
C THR A 32 -4.50 5.89 -2.96
N LEU A 33 -4.65 5.26 -1.80
CA LEU A 33 -4.50 5.95 -0.52
C LEU A 33 -3.09 6.47 -0.34
N ASN A 34 -2.10 5.66 -0.68
CA ASN A 34 -0.69 6.04 -0.57
C ASN A 34 -0.40 7.25 -1.46
N GLU A 35 -0.85 7.23 -2.70
CA GLU A 35 -0.65 8.34 -3.63
C GLU A 35 -1.32 9.62 -3.15
N THR A 36 -2.53 9.50 -2.61
CA THR A 36 -3.24 10.66 -2.06
C THR A 36 -2.45 11.27 -0.91
N GLN A 37 -1.94 10.45 -0.01
CA GLN A 37 -1.12 10.91 1.10
C GLN A 37 0.19 11.51 0.62
N LEU A 38 0.81 10.90 -0.37
CA LEU A 38 2.03 11.42 -0.97
C LEU A 38 1.80 12.80 -1.56
N GLN A 39 0.75 12.96 -2.35
CA GLN A 39 0.44 14.25 -2.98
C GLN A 39 0.19 15.32 -1.93
N ARG A 40 -0.54 15.01 -0.88
CA ARG A 40 -0.80 15.95 0.20
C ARG A 40 0.48 16.35 0.91
N THR A 41 1.35 15.37 1.18
CA THR A 41 2.60 15.62 1.87
C THR A 41 3.54 16.44 0.99
N VAL A 42 3.64 16.11 -0.29
CA VAL A 42 4.45 16.87 -1.24
C VAL A 42 3.93 18.31 -1.34
N ALA A 43 2.61 18.48 -1.39
CA ALA A 43 2.01 19.81 -1.47
C ALA A 43 2.42 20.68 -0.27
N LEU A 44 2.55 20.07 0.91
CA LEU A 44 3.01 20.80 2.09
C LEU A 44 4.42 21.35 1.90
N THR A 45 5.29 20.57 1.25
CA THR A 45 6.68 20.99 1.02
C THR A 45 6.80 22.05 -0.07
N GLN A 46 5.76 22.22 -0.88
CA GLN A 46 5.76 23.19 -1.97
C GLN A 46 5.07 24.49 -1.62
N LYS A 47 4.55 24.61 -0.42
CA LYS A 47 3.92 25.85 0.03
C LYS A 47 4.95 26.94 0.24
N PRO A 48 4.59 28.22 -0.02
CA PRO A 48 5.52 29.33 0.20
C PRO A 48 5.99 29.43 1.64
N ASP A 49 5.16 29.04 2.60
CA ASP A 49 5.51 29.09 4.03
C ASP A 49 6.33 27.90 4.49
N TRP A 50 6.67 26.98 3.59
CA TRP A 50 7.42 25.79 3.98
C TRP A 50 8.73 26.14 4.66
N SER A 51 9.42 27.17 4.14
CA SER A 51 10.68 27.61 4.72
C SER A 51 10.51 28.19 6.13
N LYS A 52 9.30 28.65 6.46
CA LYS A 52 8.99 29.19 7.79
C LYS A 52 8.52 28.12 8.76
N THR A 53 8.28 26.92 8.25
CA THR A 53 7.86 25.81 9.08
C THR A 53 9.01 25.40 10.01
N PRO A 54 8.73 25.06 11.29
CA PRO A 54 9.77 24.60 12.20
C PRO A 54 10.53 23.41 11.63
N GLU A 55 11.83 23.36 11.95
CA GLU A 55 12.68 22.30 11.43
C GLU A 55 12.19 20.91 11.83
N ASP A 56 11.70 20.77 13.05
CA ASP A 56 11.17 19.49 13.53
C ASP A 56 10.02 18.99 12.64
N VAL A 57 9.12 19.90 12.26
CA VAL A 57 8.00 19.57 11.41
C VAL A 57 8.47 19.21 10.00
N ARG A 58 9.43 19.96 9.48
CA ARG A 58 9.99 19.67 8.17
C ARG A 58 10.67 18.30 8.15
N ALA A 59 11.43 17.99 9.17
CA ALA A 59 12.09 16.70 9.28
C ALA A 59 11.07 15.56 9.35
N SER A 60 10.02 15.72 10.15
CA SER A 60 8.95 14.72 10.24
C SER A 60 8.24 14.53 8.91
N THR A 61 7.99 15.62 8.20
CA THR A 61 7.34 15.57 6.89
C THR A 61 8.21 14.84 5.87
N ASN A 62 9.49 15.14 5.85
CA ASN A 62 10.43 14.46 4.95
C ASN A 62 10.52 12.98 5.26
N GLN A 63 10.53 12.62 6.53
CA GLN A 63 10.53 11.22 6.95
C GLN A 63 9.26 10.51 6.45
N ARG A 64 8.12 11.17 6.59
CA ARG A 64 6.86 10.63 6.10
C ARG A 64 6.87 10.43 4.59
N LEU A 65 7.47 11.38 3.85
CA LEU A 65 7.62 11.23 2.41
C LEU A 65 8.43 10.00 2.06
N ASP A 66 9.56 9.80 2.73
CA ASP A 66 10.41 8.64 2.50
C ASP A 66 9.65 7.35 2.80
N ASP A 67 8.91 7.31 3.90
CA ASP A 67 8.13 6.14 4.28
C ASP A 67 7.03 5.85 3.25
N LEU A 68 6.35 6.89 2.78
CA LEU A 68 5.29 6.73 1.79
C LEU A 68 5.85 6.27 0.44
N GLU A 69 7.00 6.79 0.04
CA GLU A 69 7.65 6.36 -1.19
C GLU A 69 8.11 4.91 -1.10
N ALA A 70 8.67 4.52 0.03
CA ALA A 70 9.08 3.14 0.24
C ALA A 70 7.87 2.20 0.22
N GLU A 71 6.78 2.60 0.85
CA GLU A 71 5.54 1.82 0.84
C GLU A 71 4.99 1.71 -0.58
N LYS A 72 5.01 2.80 -1.34
CA LYS A 72 4.55 2.79 -2.72
C LYS A 72 5.35 1.79 -3.55
N ALA A 73 6.67 1.81 -3.41
CA ALA A 73 7.53 0.88 -4.13
C ALA A 73 7.21 -0.57 -3.77
N ALA A 74 6.99 -0.84 -2.48
CA ALA A 74 6.64 -2.18 -2.02
C ALA A 74 5.29 -2.62 -2.57
N LEU A 75 4.31 -1.71 -2.60
CA LEU A 75 2.98 -2.03 -3.14
C LEU A 75 3.04 -2.31 -4.64
N LEU A 76 3.81 -1.52 -5.38
CA LEU A 76 3.99 -1.72 -6.83
C LEU A 76 4.67 -3.06 -7.10
N LYS A 77 5.66 -3.40 -6.30
CA LYS A 77 6.36 -4.68 -6.44
C LYS A 77 5.42 -5.85 -6.17
N ALA A 78 4.63 -5.75 -5.11
CA ALA A 78 3.64 -6.78 -4.79
C ALA A 78 2.62 -6.92 -5.91
N GLN A 79 2.16 -5.81 -6.47
CA GLN A 79 1.21 -5.82 -7.56
C GLN A 79 1.80 -6.53 -8.78
N ALA A 80 3.03 -6.22 -9.12
CA ALA A 80 3.71 -6.86 -10.26
C ALA A 80 3.87 -8.36 -10.02
N ASN A 81 4.18 -8.76 -8.78
CA ASN A 81 4.31 -10.18 -8.44
C ASN A 81 2.98 -10.92 -8.62
N PHE A 82 1.89 -10.33 -8.13
CA PHE A 82 0.57 -10.96 -8.28
C PHE A 82 0.14 -11.04 -9.74
N GLU A 83 0.41 -10.00 -10.52
CA GLU A 83 0.09 -10.02 -11.94
C GLU A 83 0.89 -11.09 -12.67
N SER A 84 2.16 -11.24 -12.33
CA SER A 84 3.01 -12.27 -12.91
C SER A 84 2.49 -13.66 -12.57
N LEU A 85 2.11 -13.90 -11.32
CA LEU A 85 1.55 -15.18 -10.90
C LEU A 85 0.22 -15.45 -11.57
N ARG A 86 -0.60 -14.44 -11.72
CA ARG A 86 -1.89 -14.56 -12.41
C ARG A 86 -1.68 -14.95 -13.88
N SER A 87 -0.70 -14.34 -14.52
CA SER A 87 -0.39 -14.66 -15.92
C SER A 87 0.16 -16.06 -16.06
N SER A 88 0.87 -16.57 -15.07
CA SER A 88 1.45 -17.90 -15.09
C SER A 88 0.43 -19.00 -14.81
N SER A 89 -0.65 -18.65 -14.17
CA SER A 89 -1.67 -19.65 -13.85
C SER A 89 -2.74 -19.71 -14.95
#